data_0a76969c3357dff234186363e20877ba
#
_entry.id   0a76969c3357dff234186363e20877ba
#
_cell.length_a   1.000
_cell.length_b   1.000
_cell.length_c   1.000
_cell.angle_alpha   90.00
_cell.angle_beta   90.00
_cell.angle_gamma   90.00
#
_symmetry.space_group_name_H-M   'P 1'
#
loop_
_entity.id
_entity.type
_entity.pdbx_description
1 polymer ?
#
loop_
_entity_poly.entity_id
_entity_poly.type
_entity_poly.pdbx_seq_one_letter_code
_entity_poly.pdbx_strand_id
1 'polypeptide(L)'
;EPSLFDTEHAAGSPPDQFSENGQNWGFPIYRWDVMSRNGFAWWRKRFESMADYFKAFRIDHILGFFRIWEIPVKHVSGLLGHFSPAIAMTEKEIKEYGFPFDARFCSLPLVHADDLKQIFGRYASEVCCRYLRPFDSDYYTLATKNFYQTDIAALDPTAVVGGEDTIRGLMRVATEVCFVIESGKPGAFHPRIHFEKSFRYAHLSLEEKKAWQRLSDDYFYKRNDDLWKQEALSRLIPLLSST
;
A
#
# COMPACT_ATOMS: atom_id res chain seq x y z
N GLU A 1 -12.64 10.45 20.41
CA GLU A 1 -11.75 11.54 19.94
C GLU A 1 -11.31 11.27 18.48
N PRO A 2 -12.18 11.58 17.47
CA PRO A 2 -11.89 11.25 16.07
C PRO A 2 -10.62 11.92 15.53
N SER A 3 -10.24 13.08 16.06
CA SER A 3 -9.04 13.82 15.64
C SER A 3 -7.71 13.08 15.87
N LEU A 4 -7.71 12.05 16.73
CA LEU A 4 -6.53 11.23 17.03
C LEU A 4 -6.32 10.09 16.03
N PHE A 5 -7.23 9.93 15.07
CA PHE A 5 -7.20 8.84 14.11
C PHE A 5 -7.21 9.38 12.68
N ASP A 6 -6.44 8.73 11.82
CA ASP A 6 -6.56 8.89 10.38
C ASP A 6 -7.58 7.86 9.87
N THR A 7 -8.62 8.35 9.21
CA THR A 7 -9.70 7.53 8.64
C THR A 7 -9.60 7.39 7.12
N GLU A 8 -8.63 8.04 6.49
CA GLU A 8 -8.37 7.93 5.05
C GLU A 8 -7.50 6.70 4.71
N HIS A 9 -6.85 6.14 5.75
CA HIS A 9 -6.03 4.94 5.68
C HIS A 9 -6.45 3.91 6.71
N ALA A 10 -6.29 2.64 6.34
CA ALA A 10 -6.46 1.50 7.23
C ALA A 10 -5.10 0.91 7.60
N ALA A 11 -4.97 0.47 8.85
CA ALA A 11 -3.85 -0.35 9.27
C ALA A 11 -3.92 -1.74 8.65
N GLY A 12 -2.77 -2.32 8.36
CA GLY A 12 -2.66 -3.65 7.80
C GLY A 12 -1.26 -4.24 7.95
N SER A 13 -0.97 -5.25 7.17
CA SER A 13 0.36 -5.85 7.05
C SER A 13 0.79 -5.96 5.58
N PRO A 14 2.10 -5.85 5.30
CA PRO A 14 2.61 -6.19 3.98
C PRO A 14 2.40 -7.69 3.68
N PRO A 15 2.55 -8.10 2.42
CA PRO A 15 2.61 -9.52 2.06
C PRO A 15 3.63 -10.30 2.87
N ASP A 16 3.25 -11.48 3.31
CA ASP A 16 4.07 -12.41 4.06
C ASP A 16 3.77 -13.87 3.67
N GLN A 17 4.30 -14.83 4.45
CA GLN A 17 4.07 -16.27 4.22
C GLN A 17 2.62 -16.72 4.49
N PHE A 18 1.82 -15.92 5.20
CA PHE A 18 0.43 -16.24 5.54
C PHE A 18 -0.56 -15.55 4.62
N SER A 19 -0.16 -14.43 4.00
CA SER A 19 -1.00 -13.65 3.10
C SER A 19 -0.18 -13.09 1.94
N GLU A 20 -0.33 -13.69 0.77
CA GLU A 20 0.40 -13.31 -0.45
C GLU A 20 0.13 -11.86 -0.89
N ASN A 21 -1.07 -11.34 -0.59
CA ASN A 21 -1.49 -9.98 -0.94
C ASN A 21 -1.39 -9.00 0.24
N GLY A 22 -0.83 -9.43 1.39
CA GLY A 22 -0.91 -8.67 2.62
C GLY A 22 -2.33 -8.65 3.20
N GLN A 23 -2.50 -7.96 4.31
CA GLN A 23 -3.78 -7.88 5.01
C GLN A 23 -4.18 -6.41 5.19
N ASN A 24 -5.45 -6.11 4.93
CA ASN A 24 -6.09 -4.88 5.36
C ASN A 24 -6.97 -5.21 6.56
N TRP A 25 -6.65 -4.64 7.73
CA TRP A 25 -7.38 -4.93 8.97
C TRP A 25 -8.59 -4.03 9.18
N GLY A 26 -8.76 -3.01 8.35
CA GLY A 26 -9.89 -2.08 8.42
C GLY A 26 -9.88 -1.15 9.63
N PHE A 27 -8.81 -1.10 10.41
CA PHE A 27 -8.68 -0.20 11.56
C PHE A 27 -8.07 1.13 11.14
N PRO A 28 -8.57 2.26 11.67
CA PRO A 28 -7.95 3.56 11.45
C PRO A 28 -6.55 3.62 12.06
N ILE A 29 -5.70 4.47 11.53
CA ILE A 29 -4.32 4.65 12.00
C ILE A 29 -4.27 5.74 13.06
N TYR A 30 -3.37 5.59 14.04
CA TYR A 30 -3.13 6.63 15.03
C TYR A 30 -2.39 7.83 14.44
N ARG A 31 -2.89 9.02 14.72
CA ARG A 31 -2.22 10.27 14.38
C ARG A 31 -1.20 10.62 15.47
N TRP A 32 -0.04 9.98 15.39
CA TRP A 32 1.03 10.13 16.37
C TRP A 32 1.55 11.56 16.49
N ASP A 33 1.55 12.32 15.38
CA ASP A 33 1.87 13.74 15.33
C ASP A 33 0.93 14.59 16.21
N VAL A 34 -0.35 14.25 16.23
CA VAL A 34 -1.35 14.92 17.07
C VAL A 34 -1.23 14.47 18.52
N MET A 35 -1.07 13.15 18.74
CA MET A 35 -0.99 12.58 20.10
C MET A 35 0.27 13.04 20.84
N SER A 36 1.37 13.28 20.16
CA SER A 36 2.63 13.73 20.78
C SER A 36 2.53 15.15 21.36
N ARG A 37 1.67 16.02 20.79
CA ARG A 37 1.52 17.42 21.22
C ARG A 37 1.06 17.59 22.68
N ASN A 38 0.33 16.59 23.21
CA ASN A 38 -0.11 16.55 24.60
C ASN A 38 0.57 15.43 25.41
N GLY A 39 1.74 14.97 24.94
CA GLY A 39 2.52 13.92 25.58
C GLY A 39 1.80 12.57 25.62
N PHE A 40 1.03 12.23 24.59
CA PHE A 40 0.27 10.98 24.47
C PHE A 40 -0.79 10.78 25.57
N ALA A 41 -1.45 11.84 26.00
CA ALA A 41 -2.40 11.83 27.12
C ALA A 41 -3.51 10.76 26.95
N TRP A 42 -3.97 10.53 25.72
CA TRP A 42 -4.98 9.49 25.43
C TRP A 42 -4.48 8.09 25.77
N TRP A 43 -3.25 7.76 25.39
CA TRP A 43 -2.63 6.47 25.69
C TRP A 43 -2.35 6.30 27.18
N ARG A 44 -1.83 7.34 27.85
CA ARG A 44 -1.62 7.30 29.32
C ARG A 44 -2.92 7.00 30.05
N LYS A 45 -3.98 7.76 29.78
CA LYS A 45 -5.30 7.53 30.37
C LYS A 45 -5.82 6.12 30.11
N ARG A 46 -5.56 5.56 28.92
CA ARG A 46 -5.94 4.19 28.60
C ARG A 46 -5.17 3.18 29.44
N PHE A 47 -3.86 3.34 29.61
CA PHE A 47 -3.05 2.47 30.45
C PHE A 47 -3.41 2.59 31.94
N GLU A 48 -3.60 3.79 32.45
CA GLU A 48 -4.08 4.03 33.81
C GLU A 48 -5.42 3.32 34.06
N SER A 49 -6.41 3.48 33.17
CA SER A 49 -7.70 2.80 33.30
C SER A 49 -7.58 1.28 33.21
N MET A 50 -6.63 0.73 32.48
CA MET A 50 -6.37 -0.71 32.42
C MET A 50 -5.71 -1.23 33.70
N ALA A 51 -4.84 -0.42 34.32
CA ALA A 51 -4.17 -0.77 35.57
C ALA A 51 -5.15 -0.92 36.75
N ASP A 52 -6.30 -0.25 36.72
CA ASP A 52 -7.36 -0.43 37.74
C ASP A 52 -7.97 -1.83 37.74
N TYR A 53 -7.90 -2.52 36.60
CA TYR A 53 -8.55 -3.85 36.42
C TYR A 53 -7.56 -5.00 36.25
N PHE A 54 -6.35 -4.72 35.70
CA PHE A 54 -5.40 -5.75 35.31
C PHE A 54 -4.01 -5.48 35.87
N LYS A 55 -3.38 -6.53 36.40
CA LYS A 55 -1.96 -6.45 36.87
C LYS A 55 -0.95 -6.45 35.74
N ALA A 56 -1.35 -6.85 34.55
CA ALA A 56 -0.53 -6.89 33.35
C ALA A 56 -1.42 -6.82 32.10
N PHE A 57 -0.89 -6.29 31.01
CA PHE A 57 -1.52 -6.29 29.68
C PHE A 57 -0.46 -6.59 28.61
N ARG A 58 -0.94 -7.13 27.51
CA ARG A 58 -0.12 -7.40 26.34
C ARG A 58 -0.42 -6.34 25.28
N ILE A 59 0.65 -5.73 24.73
CA ILE A 59 0.54 -4.92 23.53
C ILE A 59 0.72 -5.84 22.33
N ASP A 60 -0.32 -5.96 21.51
CA ASP A 60 -0.20 -6.65 20.24
C ASP A 60 0.28 -5.69 19.16
N HIS A 61 1.04 -6.21 18.19
CA HIS A 61 1.60 -5.43 17.09
C HIS A 61 2.36 -4.17 17.54
N ILE A 62 3.32 -4.31 18.44
CA ILE A 62 4.13 -3.20 18.97
C ILE A 62 4.80 -2.36 17.86
N LEU A 63 5.08 -2.95 16.69
CA LEU A 63 5.63 -2.25 15.55
C LEU A 63 4.73 -1.10 15.08
N GLY A 64 3.42 -1.23 15.22
CA GLY A 64 2.44 -0.19 14.85
C GLY A 64 2.59 1.12 15.63
N PHE A 65 3.37 1.14 16.73
CA PHE A 65 3.66 2.36 17.48
C PHE A 65 4.68 3.26 16.79
N PHE A 66 5.51 2.72 15.92
CA PHE A 66 6.56 3.51 15.25
C PHE A 66 6.69 3.26 13.75
N ARG A 67 6.10 2.18 13.26
CA ARG A 67 5.88 1.94 11.83
C ARG A 67 4.64 1.08 11.64
N ILE A 68 3.70 1.52 10.85
CA ILE A 68 2.51 0.76 10.50
C ILE A 68 2.47 0.58 8.98
N TRP A 69 1.95 -0.55 8.53
CA TRP A 69 1.60 -0.71 7.13
C TRP A 69 0.26 -0.02 6.91
N GLU A 70 0.26 1.08 6.17
CA GLU A 70 -0.95 1.83 5.87
C GLU A 70 -1.43 1.56 4.45
N ILE A 71 -2.74 1.41 4.30
CA ILE A 71 -3.41 1.12 3.04
C ILE A 71 -4.50 2.16 2.87
N PRO A 72 -4.54 2.92 1.76
CA PRO A 72 -5.64 3.84 1.49
C PRO A 72 -6.98 3.09 1.53
N VAL A 73 -8.02 3.66 2.19
CA VAL A 73 -9.33 2.98 2.42
C VAL A 73 -10.06 2.55 1.14
N LYS A 74 -9.64 3.09 -0.01
CA LYS A 74 -10.14 2.70 -1.33
C LYS A 74 -9.55 1.39 -1.87
N HIS A 75 -8.58 0.82 -1.14
CA HIS A 75 -7.91 -0.42 -1.52
C HIS A 75 -8.16 -1.53 -0.51
N VAL A 76 -8.28 -2.73 -1.02
CA VAL A 76 -8.51 -3.96 -0.25
C VAL A 76 -7.21 -4.73 -0.05
N SER A 77 -6.30 -4.65 -1.04
CA SER A 77 -5.04 -5.39 -1.03
C SER A 77 -3.94 -4.65 -0.27
N GLY A 78 -3.24 -5.37 0.59
CA GLY A 78 -2.02 -4.88 1.23
C GLY A 78 -0.88 -4.56 0.26
N LEU A 79 -0.92 -5.06 -0.98
CA LEU A 79 0.07 -4.72 -2.02
C LEU A 79 0.11 -3.22 -2.36
N LEU A 80 -0.97 -2.49 -2.12
CA LEU A 80 -1.08 -1.06 -2.39
C LEU A 80 -0.83 -0.18 -1.15
N GLY A 81 -0.31 -0.78 -0.09
CA GLY A 81 0.12 -0.07 1.10
C GLY A 81 1.61 0.32 1.06
N HIS A 82 2.01 1.06 2.07
CA HIS A 82 3.41 1.37 2.37
C HIS A 82 3.59 1.54 3.89
N PHE A 83 4.82 1.54 4.38
CA PHE A 83 5.08 1.86 5.79
C PHE A 83 4.86 3.35 6.06
N SER A 84 4.30 3.65 7.23
CA SER A 84 4.12 5.01 7.75
C SER A 84 4.63 5.08 9.20
N PRO A 85 5.51 6.06 9.52
CA PRO A 85 6.15 6.97 8.60
C PRO A 85 7.20 6.27 7.72
N ALA A 86 7.42 6.82 6.53
CA ALA A 86 8.49 6.41 5.63
C ALA A 86 9.04 7.60 4.84
N ILE A 87 10.30 7.50 4.45
CA ILE A 87 10.95 8.47 3.57
C ILE A 87 10.62 8.07 2.14
N ALA A 88 9.63 8.73 1.54
CA ALA A 88 9.27 8.52 0.15
C ALA A 88 10.45 8.84 -0.79
N MET A 89 10.40 8.30 -1.98
CA MET A 89 11.36 8.60 -3.04
C MET A 89 10.81 9.70 -3.95
N THR A 90 11.68 10.55 -4.42
CA THR A 90 11.38 11.54 -5.47
C THR A 90 11.63 10.93 -6.85
N GLU A 91 11.01 11.52 -7.89
CA GLU A 91 11.29 11.16 -9.28
C GLU A 91 12.79 11.21 -9.62
N LYS A 92 13.49 12.25 -9.11
CA LYS A 92 14.92 12.41 -9.33
C LYS A 92 15.71 11.23 -8.76
N GLU A 93 15.46 10.87 -7.50
CA GLU A 93 16.12 9.75 -6.86
C GLU A 93 15.87 8.43 -7.59
N ILE A 94 14.62 8.17 -8.00
CA ILE A 94 14.28 6.95 -8.75
C ILE A 94 15.08 6.85 -10.04
N LYS A 95 15.22 7.97 -10.78
CA LYS A 95 16.03 8.04 -12.01
C LYS A 95 17.54 7.87 -11.75
N GLU A 96 18.04 8.33 -10.61
CA GLU A 96 19.44 8.14 -10.18
C GLU A 96 19.78 6.66 -9.97
N TYR A 97 18.81 5.80 -9.60
CA TYR A 97 18.98 4.33 -9.59
C TYR A 97 19.04 3.72 -10.99
N GLY A 98 18.74 4.51 -12.05
CA GLY A 98 18.69 4.05 -13.43
C GLY A 98 17.36 3.41 -13.83
N PHE A 99 16.31 3.55 -13.00
CA PHE A 99 14.97 3.09 -13.34
C PHE A 99 14.27 4.14 -14.22
N PRO A 100 13.71 3.75 -15.39
CA PRO A 100 12.97 4.69 -16.23
C PRO A 100 11.67 5.05 -15.53
N PHE A 101 11.56 6.31 -15.13
CA PHE A 101 10.43 6.79 -14.36
C PHE A 101 9.64 7.85 -15.12
N ASP A 102 8.38 7.57 -15.31
CA ASP A 102 7.32 8.52 -15.63
C ASP A 102 6.23 8.37 -14.55
N ALA A 103 5.88 9.44 -13.86
CA ALA A 103 4.98 9.40 -12.72
C ALA A 103 3.61 8.80 -13.07
N ARG A 104 3.08 9.14 -14.26
CA ARG A 104 1.79 8.63 -14.71
C ARG A 104 1.87 7.16 -15.09
N PHE A 105 2.88 6.77 -15.86
CA PHE A 105 3.08 5.38 -16.25
C PHE A 105 3.36 4.49 -15.05
N CYS A 106 4.17 4.93 -14.09
CA CYS A 106 4.60 4.11 -12.96
C CYS A 106 3.57 4.00 -11.82
N SER A 107 2.63 4.95 -11.69
CA SER A 107 1.67 4.98 -10.58
C SER A 107 0.24 4.62 -10.97
N LEU A 108 -0.09 4.55 -12.26
CA LEU A 108 -1.38 4.03 -12.69
C LEU A 108 -1.38 2.50 -12.76
N PRO A 109 -2.51 1.85 -12.44
CA PRO A 109 -2.67 0.41 -12.66
C PRO A 109 -2.75 0.13 -14.15
N LEU A 110 -1.66 -0.41 -14.70
CA LEU A 110 -1.52 -0.69 -16.12
C LEU A 110 -1.29 -2.19 -16.35
N VAL A 111 -1.95 -2.75 -17.35
CA VAL A 111 -1.79 -4.12 -17.81
C VAL A 111 -1.40 -4.11 -19.29
N HIS A 112 -0.40 -4.90 -19.66
CA HIS A 112 0.00 -5.07 -21.05
C HIS A 112 -1.02 -5.89 -21.83
N ALA A 113 -1.21 -5.59 -23.10
CA ALA A 113 -2.17 -6.30 -23.98
C ALA A 113 -1.97 -7.81 -23.99
N ASP A 114 -0.72 -8.26 -24.00
CA ASP A 114 -0.37 -9.69 -24.02
C ASP A 114 -0.81 -10.44 -22.76
N ASP A 115 -0.94 -9.76 -21.62
CA ASP A 115 -1.32 -10.37 -20.35
C ASP A 115 -2.84 -10.54 -20.18
N LEU A 116 -3.65 -9.81 -20.96
CA LEU A 116 -5.11 -9.79 -20.84
C LEU A 116 -5.72 -11.19 -20.94
N LYS A 117 -5.20 -12.01 -21.87
CA LYS A 117 -5.69 -13.39 -22.06
C LYS A 117 -5.32 -14.29 -20.87
N GLN A 118 -4.15 -14.08 -20.26
CA GLN A 118 -3.74 -14.83 -19.08
C GLN A 118 -4.59 -14.46 -17.86
N ILE A 119 -4.96 -13.16 -17.72
CA ILE A 119 -5.72 -12.66 -16.58
C ILE A 119 -7.21 -13.02 -16.71
N PHE A 120 -7.82 -12.82 -17.89
CA PHE A 120 -9.26 -12.90 -18.08
C PHE A 120 -9.72 -14.10 -18.93
N GLY A 121 -8.79 -14.91 -19.43
CA GLY A 121 -9.10 -16.08 -20.25
C GLY A 121 -9.91 -15.75 -21.48
N ARG A 122 -10.98 -16.50 -21.71
CA ARG A 122 -11.90 -16.31 -22.87
C ARG A 122 -12.66 -14.99 -22.83
N TYR A 123 -12.76 -14.34 -21.67
CA TYR A 123 -13.50 -13.10 -21.50
C TYR A 123 -12.66 -11.84 -21.75
N ALA A 124 -11.36 -11.98 -22.08
CA ALA A 124 -10.42 -10.86 -22.21
C ALA A 124 -10.93 -9.72 -23.12
N SER A 125 -11.46 -10.04 -24.29
CA SER A 125 -11.96 -9.04 -25.24
C SER A 125 -13.16 -8.26 -24.68
N GLU A 126 -14.12 -8.94 -24.05
CA GLU A 126 -15.32 -8.30 -23.51
C GLU A 126 -14.97 -7.49 -22.24
N VAL A 127 -14.11 -8.01 -21.39
CA VAL A 127 -13.62 -7.28 -20.21
C VAL A 127 -12.86 -6.03 -20.63
N CYS A 128 -12.02 -6.13 -21.65
CA CYS A 128 -11.29 -4.98 -22.18
C CYS A 128 -12.24 -3.88 -22.62
N CYS A 129 -13.30 -4.21 -23.36
CA CYS A 129 -14.29 -3.23 -23.83
C CYS A 129 -15.12 -2.60 -22.71
N ARG A 130 -15.44 -3.34 -21.64
CA ARG A 130 -16.34 -2.88 -20.59
C ARG A 130 -15.66 -2.21 -19.41
N TYR A 131 -14.49 -2.70 -19.01
CA TYR A 131 -13.84 -2.34 -17.75
C TYR A 131 -12.46 -1.71 -17.91
N LEU A 132 -11.85 -1.80 -19.10
CA LEU A 132 -10.56 -1.22 -19.39
C LEU A 132 -10.67 -0.17 -20.48
N ARG A 133 -9.64 0.68 -20.55
CA ARG A 133 -9.46 1.66 -21.64
C ARG A 133 -7.99 1.67 -22.07
N PRO A 134 -7.68 1.94 -23.33
CA PRO A 134 -6.31 2.11 -23.78
C PRO A 134 -5.61 3.23 -22.99
N PHE A 135 -4.40 2.98 -22.57
CA PHE A 135 -3.49 3.99 -22.01
C PHE A 135 -2.53 4.49 -23.11
N ASP A 136 -1.95 3.55 -23.84
CA ASP A 136 -1.16 3.77 -25.06
C ASP A 136 -1.37 2.60 -26.05
N SER A 137 -0.39 2.31 -26.94
CA SER A 137 -0.48 1.23 -27.92
C SER A 137 -0.52 -0.16 -27.30
N ASP A 138 0.16 -0.35 -26.17
CA ASP A 138 0.46 -1.65 -25.59
C ASP A 138 -0.18 -1.88 -24.24
N TYR A 139 -0.58 -0.80 -23.55
CA TYR A 139 -1.10 -0.86 -22.19
C TYR A 139 -2.55 -0.40 -22.07
N TYR A 140 -3.25 -1.04 -21.16
CA TYR A 140 -4.60 -0.71 -20.74
C TYR A 140 -4.63 -0.35 -19.25
N THR A 141 -5.57 0.52 -18.87
CA THR A 141 -5.88 0.85 -17.47
C THR A 141 -7.37 0.66 -17.20
N LEU A 142 -7.78 0.74 -15.95
CA LEU A 142 -9.18 0.66 -15.57
C LEU A 142 -10.00 1.79 -16.21
N ALA A 143 -11.22 1.48 -16.67
CA ALA A 143 -12.02 2.37 -17.52
C ALA A 143 -12.45 3.66 -16.83
N THR A 144 -12.68 3.65 -15.52
CA THR A 144 -13.03 4.84 -14.75
C THR A 144 -11.86 5.31 -13.91
N LYS A 145 -11.64 6.65 -13.92
CA LYS A 145 -10.53 7.27 -13.16
C LYS A 145 -10.60 6.99 -11.65
N ASN A 146 -11.79 6.72 -11.13
CA ASN A 146 -12.05 6.43 -9.71
C ASN A 146 -12.51 4.97 -9.49
N PHE A 147 -12.09 4.05 -10.35
CA PHE A 147 -12.43 2.64 -10.21
C PHE A 147 -11.42 1.96 -9.30
N TYR A 148 -11.66 2.08 -8.00
CA TYR A 148 -10.81 1.54 -6.95
C TYR A 148 -11.14 0.07 -6.64
N GLN A 149 -10.29 -0.59 -5.86
CA GLN A 149 -10.54 -1.99 -5.47
C GLN A 149 -11.84 -2.17 -4.68
N THR A 150 -12.25 -1.19 -3.86
CA THR A 150 -13.54 -1.21 -3.17
C THR A 150 -14.73 -1.20 -4.14
N ASP A 151 -14.63 -0.44 -5.25
CA ASP A 151 -15.66 -0.42 -6.29
C ASP A 151 -15.72 -1.76 -7.03
N ILE A 152 -14.54 -2.34 -7.34
CA ILE A 152 -14.45 -3.66 -7.97
C ILE A 152 -15.03 -4.75 -7.07
N ALA A 153 -14.72 -4.71 -5.77
CA ALA A 153 -15.23 -5.68 -4.80
C ALA A 153 -16.75 -5.59 -4.59
N ALA A 154 -17.35 -4.43 -4.87
CA ALA A 154 -18.78 -4.22 -4.79
C ALA A 154 -19.56 -4.65 -6.05
N LEU A 155 -18.88 -5.12 -7.10
CA LEU A 155 -19.53 -5.60 -8.32
C LEU A 155 -20.33 -6.88 -8.03
N ASP A 156 -21.54 -6.96 -8.58
CA ASP A 156 -22.35 -8.18 -8.54
C ASP A 156 -21.77 -9.24 -9.51
N PRO A 157 -21.28 -10.37 -9.03
CA PRO A 157 -20.71 -11.41 -9.90
C PRO A 157 -21.69 -11.92 -10.96
N THR A 158 -23.00 -11.85 -10.71
CA THR A 158 -24.01 -12.32 -11.65
C THR A 158 -24.22 -11.35 -12.82
N ALA A 159 -23.86 -10.08 -12.64
CA ALA A 159 -23.95 -9.01 -13.65
C ALA A 159 -22.63 -8.81 -14.43
N VAL A 160 -21.52 -9.36 -13.92
CA VAL A 160 -20.20 -9.24 -14.54
C VAL A 160 -19.94 -10.40 -15.48
N VAL A 161 -19.51 -10.10 -16.71
CA VAL A 161 -19.09 -11.14 -17.65
C VAL A 161 -17.93 -11.97 -17.06
N GLY A 162 -18.07 -13.30 -17.03
CA GLY A 162 -17.09 -14.17 -16.38
C GLY A 162 -17.15 -14.20 -14.85
N GLY A 163 -18.09 -13.44 -14.24
CA GLY A 163 -18.38 -13.50 -12.80
C GLY A 163 -17.18 -13.17 -11.92
N GLU A 164 -17.00 -13.96 -10.87
CA GLU A 164 -15.91 -13.77 -9.88
C GLU A 164 -14.51 -13.86 -10.47
N ASP A 165 -14.30 -14.62 -11.54
CA ASP A 165 -13.00 -14.70 -12.21
C ASP A 165 -12.59 -13.35 -12.80
N THR A 166 -13.54 -12.65 -13.41
CA THR A 166 -13.31 -11.29 -13.93
C THR A 166 -13.08 -10.31 -12.80
N ILE A 167 -13.87 -10.37 -11.72
CA ILE A 167 -13.66 -9.51 -10.53
C ILE A 167 -12.24 -9.72 -9.97
N ARG A 168 -11.81 -10.98 -9.81
CA ARG A 168 -10.43 -11.30 -9.39
C ARG A 168 -9.38 -10.73 -10.33
N GLY A 169 -9.60 -10.84 -11.63
CA GLY A 169 -8.72 -10.28 -12.65
C GLY A 169 -8.63 -8.75 -12.56
N LEU A 170 -9.75 -8.06 -12.41
CA LEU A 170 -9.79 -6.60 -12.22
C LEU A 170 -9.10 -6.17 -10.92
N MET A 171 -9.31 -6.90 -9.82
CA MET A 171 -8.60 -6.68 -8.55
C MET A 171 -7.09 -6.80 -8.72
N ARG A 172 -6.63 -7.78 -9.52
CA ARG A 172 -5.23 -7.95 -9.86
C ARG A 172 -4.71 -6.79 -10.70
N VAL A 173 -5.44 -6.39 -11.75
CA VAL A 173 -5.07 -5.22 -12.58
C VAL A 173 -4.93 -3.96 -11.71
N ALA A 174 -5.81 -3.76 -10.73
CA ALA A 174 -5.73 -2.62 -9.81
C ALA A 174 -4.42 -2.59 -8.99
N THR A 175 -3.72 -3.73 -8.84
CA THR A 175 -2.41 -3.79 -8.17
C THR A 175 -1.20 -3.66 -9.09
N GLU A 176 -1.41 -3.55 -10.40
CA GLU A 176 -0.34 -3.48 -11.40
C GLU A 176 0.23 -2.05 -11.51
N VAL A 177 0.80 -1.56 -10.41
CA VAL A 177 1.53 -0.29 -10.29
C VAL A 177 3.01 -0.56 -9.96
N CYS A 178 3.92 0.31 -10.38
CA CYS A 178 5.31 0.25 -9.92
C CYS A 178 5.47 0.94 -8.56
N PHE A 179 4.78 2.07 -8.39
CA PHE A 179 4.86 2.88 -7.17
C PHE A 179 3.47 3.25 -6.66
N VAL A 180 3.35 3.29 -5.35
CA VAL A 180 2.21 3.88 -4.65
C VAL A 180 2.55 5.35 -4.37
N ILE A 181 1.60 6.26 -4.60
CA ILE A 181 1.75 7.68 -4.30
C ILE A 181 1.30 7.92 -2.86
N GLU A 182 2.10 8.67 -2.08
CA GLU A 182 1.70 9.08 -0.74
C GLU A 182 0.51 10.04 -0.80
N SER A 183 -0.56 9.73 -0.06
CA SER A 183 -1.77 10.55 -0.06
C SER A 183 -1.48 11.99 0.36
N GLY A 184 -1.97 12.94 -0.43
CA GLY A 184 -1.79 14.37 -0.15
C GLY A 184 -0.39 14.93 -0.44
N LYS A 185 0.56 14.11 -0.92
CA LYS A 185 1.94 14.53 -1.23
C LYS A 185 2.32 14.19 -2.68
N PRO A 186 1.92 15.00 -3.66
CA PRO A 186 2.34 14.80 -5.04
C PRO A 186 3.87 14.79 -5.16
N GLY A 187 4.40 13.81 -5.88
CA GLY A 187 5.85 13.66 -6.05
C GLY A 187 6.55 12.83 -4.96
N ALA A 188 5.80 12.26 -4.00
CA ALA A 188 6.29 11.30 -3.02
C ALA A 188 5.84 9.89 -3.43
N PHE A 189 6.81 9.02 -3.73
CA PHE A 189 6.59 7.69 -4.30
C PHE A 189 7.15 6.61 -3.38
N HIS A 190 6.38 5.54 -3.20
CA HIS A 190 6.78 4.35 -2.46
C HIS A 190 6.82 3.16 -3.43
N PRO A 191 7.94 2.45 -3.57
CA PRO A 191 7.99 1.25 -4.40
C PRO A 191 6.92 0.25 -3.96
N ARG A 192 6.15 -0.29 -4.91
CA ARG A 192 5.17 -1.32 -4.60
C ARG A 192 5.90 -2.57 -4.11
N ILE A 193 5.50 -3.05 -2.94
CA ILE A 193 6.06 -4.28 -2.39
C ILE A 193 5.77 -5.48 -3.30
N HIS A 194 6.71 -6.40 -3.46
CA HIS A 194 6.60 -7.56 -4.34
C HIS A 194 6.26 -7.22 -5.80
N PHE A 195 6.75 -6.07 -6.29
CA PHE A 195 6.55 -5.69 -7.69
C PHE A 195 7.16 -6.71 -8.66
N GLU A 196 8.22 -7.42 -8.25
CA GLU A 196 8.84 -8.51 -9.02
C GLU A 196 7.89 -9.68 -9.33
N LYS A 197 6.75 -9.78 -8.63
CA LYS A 197 5.69 -10.76 -8.89
C LYS A 197 4.57 -10.24 -9.81
N SER A 198 4.67 -8.99 -10.27
CA SER A 198 3.68 -8.38 -11.14
C SER A 198 3.87 -8.74 -12.61
N PHE A 199 2.80 -8.63 -13.38
CA PHE A 199 2.88 -8.76 -14.84
C PHE A 199 3.78 -7.67 -15.44
N ARG A 200 3.67 -6.45 -14.93
CA ARG A 200 4.48 -5.33 -15.41
C ARG A 200 5.97 -5.55 -15.25
N TYR A 201 6.40 -6.16 -14.16
CA TYR A 201 7.82 -6.50 -13.96
C TYR A 201 8.32 -7.48 -15.00
N ALA A 202 7.47 -8.40 -15.49
CA ALA A 202 7.85 -9.35 -16.52
C ALA A 202 8.29 -8.65 -17.82
N HIS A 203 7.65 -7.52 -18.16
CA HIS A 203 7.95 -6.72 -19.35
C HIS A 203 9.17 -5.79 -19.22
N LEU A 204 9.77 -5.67 -18.04
CA LEU A 204 10.98 -4.88 -17.86
C LEU A 204 12.19 -5.57 -18.51
N SER A 205 13.07 -4.76 -19.08
CA SER A 205 14.40 -5.18 -19.54
C SER A 205 15.27 -5.66 -18.36
N LEU A 206 16.35 -6.36 -18.65
CA LEU A 206 17.29 -6.82 -17.63
C LEU A 206 17.91 -5.65 -16.84
N GLU A 207 18.22 -4.54 -17.49
CA GLU A 207 18.79 -3.37 -16.84
C GLU A 207 17.78 -2.67 -15.92
N GLU A 208 16.52 -2.58 -16.35
CA GLU A 208 15.43 -2.04 -15.51
C GLU A 208 15.17 -2.92 -14.29
N LYS A 209 15.21 -4.25 -14.44
CA LYS A 209 15.09 -5.19 -13.32
C LYS A 209 16.23 -5.02 -12.31
N LYS A 210 17.47 -4.83 -12.76
CA LYS A 210 18.61 -4.54 -11.90
C LYS A 210 18.48 -3.18 -11.19
N ALA A 211 17.99 -2.17 -11.90
CA ALA A 211 17.73 -0.85 -11.32
C ALA A 211 16.65 -0.94 -10.25
N TRP A 212 15.55 -1.65 -10.53
CA TRP A 212 14.48 -1.92 -9.56
C TRP A 212 14.99 -2.62 -8.31
N GLN A 213 15.82 -3.66 -8.46
CA GLN A 213 16.36 -4.40 -7.32
C GLN A 213 17.16 -3.48 -6.39
N ARG A 214 18.07 -2.64 -6.94
CA ARG A 214 18.86 -1.69 -6.12
C ARG A 214 17.99 -0.69 -5.39
N LEU A 215 16.99 -0.13 -6.07
CA LEU A 215 16.03 0.83 -5.53
C LEU A 215 15.18 0.19 -4.43
N SER A 216 14.65 -1.00 -4.67
CA SER A 216 13.81 -1.76 -3.74
C SER A 216 14.59 -2.17 -2.49
N ASP A 217 15.82 -2.65 -2.65
CA ASP A 217 16.68 -3.03 -1.53
C ASP A 217 17.02 -1.82 -0.64
N ASP A 218 17.31 -0.67 -1.25
CA ASP A 218 17.52 0.56 -0.49
C ASP A 218 16.26 0.95 0.29
N TYR A 219 15.11 1.02 -0.40
CA TYR A 219 13.86 1.47 0.18
C TYR A 219 13.39 0.58 1.35
N PHE A 220 13.34 -0.74 1.16
CA PHE A 220 12.76 -1.65 2.15
C PHE A 220 13.71 -2.03 3.28
N TYR A 221 15.04 -1.99 3.08
CA TYR A 221 16.00 -2.54 4.04
C TYR A 221 17.00 -1.54 4.62
N LYS A 222 17.02 -0.29 4.14
CA LYS A 222 18.01 0.70 4.61
C LYS A 222 17.43 2.07 4.88
N ARG A 223 16.69 2.62 3.91
CA ARG A 223 16.29 4.03 3.85
C ARG A 223 15.56 4.52 5.10
N ASN A 224 14.77 3.67 5.72
CA ASN A 224 13.87 4.03 6.82
C ASN A 224 14.39 3.64 8.21
N ASP A 225 15.54 2.96 8.32
CA ASP A 225 16.01 2.39 9.57
C ASP A 225 16.21 3.42 10.67
N ASP A 226 16.86 4.53 10.38
CA ASP A 226 17.12 5.58 11.38
C ASP A 226 15.85 6.33 11.75
N LEU A 227 14.97 6.57 10.77
CA LEU A 227 13.65 7.14 11.03
C LEU A 227 12.89 6.26 12.03
N TRP A 228 12.78 4.97 11.78
CA TRP A 228 12.02 4.06 12.65
C TRP A 228 12.65 3.87 14.03
N LYS A 229 13.96 3.91 14.16
CA LYS A 229 14.65 3.93 15.47
C LYS A 229 14.29 5.18 16.27
N GLN A 230 14.32 6.35 15.62
CA GLN A 230 13.94 7.63 16.25
C GLN A 230 12.49 7.63 16.68
N GLU A 231 11.58 7.18 15.81
CA GLU A 231 10.16 7.08 16.11
C GLU A 231 9.87 6.10 17.27
N ALA A 232 10.55 4.96 17.31
CA ALA A 232 10.43 4.02 18.42
C ALA A 232 10.87 4.66 19.75
N LEU A 233 12.01 5.34 19.77
CA LEU A 233 12.51 6.01 20.97
C LEU A 233 11.59 7.14 21.43
N SER A 234 11.10 7.96 20.50
CA SER A 234 10.26 9.13 20.82
C SER A 234 8.83 8.76 21.28
N ARG A 235 8.34 7.58 20.91
CA ARG A 235 6.97 7.14 21.24
C ARG A 235 6.94 6.09 22.34
N LEU A 236 7.72 5.03 22.23
CA LEU A 236 7.66 3.92 23.19
C LEU A 236 8.21 4.30 24.55
N ILE A 237 9.33 5.02 24.62
CA ILE A 237 9.93 5.40 25.92
C ILE A 237 8.97 6.25 26.74
N PRO A 238 8.39 7.37 26.24
CA PRO A 238 7.45 8.16 27.03
C PRO A 238 6.18 7.40 27.44
N LEU A 239 5.70 6.48 26.59
CA LEU A 239 4.52 5.68 26.89
C LEU A 239 4.77 4.61 27.93
N LEU A 240 5.88 3.89 27.85
CA LEU A 240 6.22 2.81 28.78
C LEU A 240 6.80 3.29 30.10
N SER A 241 7.37 4.49 30.14
CA SER A 241 7.89 5.11 31.38
C SER A 241 6.80 5.78 32.23
N SER A 242 5.58 5.93 31.69
CA SER A 242 4.46 6.54 32.39
C SER A 242 3.49 5.52 33.01
N THR A 243 3.82 4.24 32.89
CA THR A 243 3.11 3.10 33.51
C THR A 243 3.91 2.55 34.67
#